data_05b4cc88684e5d72f920c6d07a341428
#
_entry.id   05b4cc88684e5d72f920c6d07a341428
#
_cell.length_a   1.000
_cell.length_b   1.000
_cell.length_c   1.000
_cell.angle_alpha   90.00
_cell.angle_beta   90.00
_cell.angle_gamma   90.00
#
_symmetry.space_group_name_H-M   'P 1'
#
loop_
_entity.id
_entity.type
_entity.pdbx_description
1 polymer ?
#
loop_
_entity_poly.entity_id
_entity_poly.type
_entity_poly.pdbx_seq_one_letter_code
_entity_poly.pdbx_strand_id
1 'polypeptide(L)'
;PRFPHRGAMMDVGRNFLPKEEVLKFLDLMAFYKLNKFHFHLTDDQGWRIEIKKYPKLTEIGSYRKQTQIGHSDYYFPRRYDGKEKRGYYTPEEIKEIVKYASDRFITVIPEIEMPGHASAALASYPELSCGLGKTYVVRDYFDVFDEVYCPKEHTFEFLQNVLTEVMEL
;
A
#
# COMPACT_ATOMS: atom_id res chain seq x y z
N PRO A 1 20.69 9.01 -20.96
CA PRO A 1 19.41 9.71 -21.18
C PRO A 1 19.48 11.16 -20.68
N ARG A 2 18.70 12.04 -21.31
CA ARG A 2 18.63 13.46 -20.91
C ARG A 2 18.10 13.66 -19.47
N PHE A 3 17.21 12.76 -19.03
CA PHE A 3 16.64 12.81 -17.69
C PHE A 3 17.16 11.62 -16.86
N PRO A 4 17.84 11.89 -15.73
CA PRO A 4 18.35 10.82 -14.87
C PRO A 4 17.24 10.11 -14.08
N HIS A 5 16.14 10.78 -13.76
CA HIS A 5 14.96 10.20 -13.13
C HIS A 5 13.89 9.93 -14.19
N ARG A 6 13.54 8.66 -14.38
CA ARG A 6 12.50 8.21 -15.30
C ARG A 6 11.68 7.14 -14.59
N GLY A 7 10.63 7.57 -13.90
CA GLY A 7 9.84 6.73 -13.02
C GLY A 7 8.48 6.33 -13.59
N ALA A 8 7.97 5.24 -13.06
CA ALA A 8 6.57 4.85 -13.15
C ALA A 8 6.09 4.34 -11.79
N MET A 9 4.81 4.49 -11.51
CA MET A 9 4.18 4.09 -10.26
C MET A 9 3.18 2.97 -10.49
N MET A 10 3.12 2.05 -9.53
CA MET A 10 2.06 1.04 -9.45
C MET A 10 1.39 1.13 -8.08
N ASP A 11 0.10 1.41 -8.09
CA ASP A 11 -0.72 1.48 -6.89
C ASP A 11 -1.32 0.10 -6.59
N VAL A 12 -0.67 -0.62 -5.69
CA VAL A 12 -1.16 -1.91 -5.19
C VAL A 12 -1.94 -1.76 -3.88
N GLY A 13 -1.84 -0.62 -3.22
CA GLY A 13 -2.63 -0.28 -2.04
C GLY A 13 -4.12 -0.34 -2.34
N ARG A 14 -4.56 0.38 -3.36
CA ARG A 14 -5.97 0.42 -3.77
C ARG A 14 -6.41 -0.81 -4.54
N ASN A 15 -5.53 -1.43 -5.32
CA ASN A 15 -5.83 -2.69 -6.01
C ASN A 15 -4.62 -3.63 -6.01
N PHE A 16 -4.66 -4.65 -5.16
CA PHE A 16 -3.58 -5.64 -5.08
C PHE A 16 -3.38 -6.34 -6.42
N LEU A 17 -2.12 -6.38 -6.85
CA LEU A 17 -1.64 -7.15 -7.99
C LEU A 17 -0.62 -8.18 -7.47
N PRO A 18 -0.70 -9.44 -7.90
CA PRO A 18 0.27 -10.46 -7.47
C PRO A 18 1.67 -10.16 -7.98
N LYS A 19 2.68 -10.73 -7.35
CA LYS A 19 4.10 -10.52 -7.66
C LYS A 19 4.41 -10.67 -9.16
N GLU A 20 3.82 -11.64 -9.82
CA GLU A 20 4.03 -11.91 -11.25
C GLU A 20 3.64 -10.72 -12.14
N GLU A 21 2.61 -9.97 -11.76
CA GLU A 21 2.21 -8.76 -12.49
C GLU A 21 3.20 -7.60 -12.23
N VAL A 22 3.74 -7.52 -11.02
CA VAL A 22 4.80 -6.55 -10.69
C VAL A 22 6.06 -6.84 -11.52
N LEU A 23 6.48 -8.11 -11.63
CA LEU A 23 7.63 -8.51 -12.43
C LEU A 23 7.44 -8.17 -13.92
N LYS A 24 6.25 -8.42 -14.49
CA LYS A 24 5.91 -8.01 -15.86
C LYS A 24 5.98 -6.48 -16.05
N PHE A 25 5.53 -5.73 -15.05
CA PHE A 25 5.60 -4.27 -15.09
C PHE A 25 7.06 -3.79 -15.08
N LEU A 26 7.92 -4.42 -14.30
CA LEU A 26 9.37 -4.13 -14.29
C LEU A 26 10.03 -4.46 -15.65
N ASP A 27 9.61 -5.52 -16.34
CA ASP A 27 10.06 -5.81 -17.70
C ASP A 27 9.67 -4.70 -18.68
N LEU A 28 8.43 -4.20 -18.61
CA LEU A 28 7.98 -3.06 -19.42
C LEU A 28 8.77 -1.80 -19.09
N MET A 29 9.01 -1.53 -17.82
CA MET A 29 9.82 -0.39 -17.39
C MET A 29 11.24 -0.46 -17.96
N ALA A 30 11.88 -1.63 -17.90
CA ALA A 30 13.20 -1.86 -18.46
C ALA A 30 13.22 -1.65 -19.99
N PHE A 31 12.21 -2.19 -20.70
CA PHE A 31 12.06 -2.03 -22.14
C PHE A 31 11.98 -0.54 -22.56
N TYR A 32 11.21 0.27 -21.78
CA TYR A 32 11.10 1.71 -22.02
C TYR A 32 12.20 2.55 -21.34
N LYS A 33 13.22 1.91 -20.79
CA LYS A 33 14.38 2.58 -20.13
C LYS A 33 13.97 3.45 -18.93
N LEU A 34 12.90 3.08 -18.23
CA LEU A 34 12.56 3.64 -16.94
C LEU A 34 13.47 3.04 -15.86
N ASN A 35 13.82 3.82 -14.84
CA ASN A 35 14.79 3.40 -13.83
C ASN A 35 14.38 3.68 -12.38
N LYS A 36 13.15 4.14 -12.16
CA LYS A 36 12.58 4.36 -10.82
C LYS A 36 11.20 3.75 -10.76
N PHE A 37 11.03 2.73 -9.94
CA PHE A 37 9.76 2.08 -9.68
C PHE A 37 9.20 2.60 -8.35
N HIS A 38 8.17 3.43 -8.43
CA HIS A 38 7.43 3.90 -7.27
C HIS A 38 6.39 2.83 -6.91
N PHE A 39 6.61 2.15 -5.79
CA PHE A 39 5.81 1.03 -5.35
C PHE A 39 4.90 1.47 -4.21
N HIS A 40 3.65 1.81 -4.53
CA HIS A 40 2.66 2.32 -3.58
C HIS A 40 2.01 1.16 -2.83
N LEU A 41 2.53 0.85 -1.66
CA LEU A 41 2.25 -0.38 -0.91
C LEU A 41 1.11 -0.27 0.08
N THR A 42 0.74 0.93 0.53
CA THR A 42 -0.26 1.13 1.59
C THR A 42 -1.19 2.28 1.29
N ASP A 43 -2.49 2.10 1.55
CA ASP A 43 -3.49 3.15 1.41
C ASP A 43 -4.76 2.80 2.22
N ASP A 44 -5.77 3.62 2.21
CA ASP A 44 -7.06 3.42 2.89
C ASP A 44 -7.74 2.10 2.53
N GLN A 45 -7.55 1.64 1.27
CA GLN A 45 -8.19 0.45 0.71
C GLN A 45 -7.37 -0.82 0.89
N GLY A 46 -6.16 -0.73 1.44
CA GLY A 46 -5.37 -1.91 1.77
C GLY A 46 -3.91 -1.64 2.15
N TRP A 47 -3.43 -2.49 3.02
CA TRP A 47 -2.02 -2.61 3.43
C TRP A 47 -1.40 -3.83 2.74
N ARG A 48 -0.31 -3.66 1.96
CA ARG A 48 0.17 -4.70 1.04
C ARG A 48 1.58 -5.23 1.32
N ILE A 49 2.18 -4.87 2.44
CA ILE A 49 3.50 -5.37 2.84
C ILE A 49 3.44 -5.98 4.24
N GLU A 50 3.95 -7.20 4.39
CA GLU A 50 4.01 -7.84 5.70
C GLU A 50 5.04 -7.15 6.58
N ILE A 51 4.62 -6.82 7.81
CA ILE A 51 5.46 -6.28 8.88
C ILE A 51 5.36 -7.26 10.04
N LYS A 52 6.44 -7.97 10.33
CA LYS A 52 6.45 -9.07 11.32
C LYS A 52 6.06 -8.61 12.72
N LYS A 53 6.50 -7.40 13.09
CA LYS A 53 6.14 -6.79 14.38
C LYS A 53 4.66 -6.43 14.49
N TYR A 54 3.98 -6.23 13.35
CA TYR A 54 2.58 -5.79 13.30
C TYR A 54 1.72 -6.66 12.40
N PRO A 55 1.48 -7.94 12.75
CA PRO A 55 0.82 -8.91 11.87
C PRO A 55 -0.61 -8.53 11.46
N LYS A 56 -1.35 -7.80 12.30
CA LYS A 56 -2.71 -7.34 11.98
C LYS A 56 -2.75 -6.44 10.74
N LEU A 57 -1.65 -5.78 10.36
CA LEU A 57 -1.58 -4.97 9.14
C LEU A 57 -1.92 -5.79 7.89
N THR A 58 -1.53 -7.08 7.87
CA THR A 58 -1.86 -7.99 6.77
C THR A 58 -3.04 -8.91 7.08
N GLU A 59 -3.27 -9.25 8.34
CA GLU A 59 -4.44 -10.04 8.74
C GLU A 59 -5.76 -9.30 8.51
N ILE A 60 -5.81 -8.00 8.85
CA ILE A 60 -6.99 -7.13 8.77
C ILE A 60 -6.82 -6.15 7.62
N GLY A 61 -5.72 -5.39 7.59
CA GLY A 61 -5.50 -4.28 6.67
C GLY A 61 -5.38 -4.69 5.20
N SER A 62 -5.05 -5.97 4.90
CA SER A 62 -4.98 -6.45 3.52
C SER A 62 -6.33 -6.85 2.92
N TYR A 63 -7.40 -6.89 3.70
CA TYR A 63 -8.70 -7.41 3.32
C TYR A 63 -9.76 -6.31 3.20
N ARG A 64 -10.59 -6.40 2.16
CA ARG A 64 -11.86 -5.67 2.06
C ARG A 64 -12.95 -6.55 1.44
N LYS A 65 -14.20 -6.36 1.87
CA LYS A 65 -15.34 -7.21 1.49
C LYS A 65 -15.80 -7.03 0.05
N GLN A 66 -15.51 -5.90 -0.58
CA GLN A 66 -15.97 -5.52 -1.91
C GLN A 66 -15.18 -4.33 -2.43
N THR A 67 -15.42 -3.94 -3.68
CA THR A 67 -14.83 -2.73 -4.27
C THR A 67 -15.91 -1.92 -4.99
N GLN A 68 -15.86 -0.60 -4.85
CA GLN A 68 -16.71 0.31 -5.60
C GLN A 68 -16.48 0.15 -7.11
N ILE A 69 -17.57 0.14 -7.88
CA ILE A 69 -17.55 0.13 -9.34
C ILE A 69 -17.61 1.58 -9.84
N GLY A 70 -16.60 1.98 -10.61
CA GLY A 70 -16.50 3.32 -11.17
C GLY A 70 -16.13 4.38 -10.13
N HIS A 71 -16.15 5.64 -10.55
CA HIS A 71 -15.80 6.77 -9.71
C HIS A 71 -17.04 7.30 -8.94
N SER A 72 -16.86 7.74 -7.69
CA SER A 72 -17.95 8.24 -6.82
C SER A 72 -18.71 9.42 -7.43
N ASP A 73 -18.03 10.26 -8.20
CA ASP A 73 -18.65 11.44 -8.83
C ASP A 73 -19.64 11.09 -9.94
N TYR A 74 -19.53 9.89 -10.53
CA TYR A 74 -20.37 9.45 -11.64
C TYR A 74 -21.48 8.48 -11.24
N TYR A 75 -21.39 7.88 -10.04
CA TYR A 75 -22.33 6.84 -9.59
C TYR A 75 -22.88 7.14 -8.20
N PHE A 76 -24.03 7.76 -8.15
CA PHE A 76 -24.79 7.90 -6.91
C PHE A 76 -26.18 7.25 -7.09
N PRO A 77 -26.59 6.30 -6.24
CA PRO A 77 -25.83 5.74 -5.11
C PRO A 77 -24.62 4.89 -5.58
N ARG A 78 -23.60 4.80 -4.72
CA ARG A 78 -22.40 3.98 -4.99
C ARG A 78 -22.78 2.53 -5.29
N ARG A 79 -22.13 1.94 -6.30
CA ARG A 79 -22.29 0.53 -6.68
C ARG A 79 -21.04 -0.23 -6.27
N TYR A 80 -21.20 -1.50 -5.93
CA TYR A 80 -20.12 -2.37 -5.47
C TYR A 80 -20.12 -3.68 -6.23
N ASP A 81 -18.94 -4.29 -6.39
CA ASP A 81 -18.79 -5.56 -7.11
C ASP A 81 -19.14 -6.80 -6.27
N GLY A 82 -19.33 -6.64 -4.95
CA GLY A 82 -19.62 -7.72 -4.01
C GLY A 82 -18.52 -8.79 -3.92
N LYS A 83 -17.29 -8.48 -4.38
CA LYS A 83 -16.17 -9.41 -4.40
C LYS A 83 -15.13 -9.05 -3.36
N GLU A 84 -14.83 -10.00 -2.49
CA GLU A 84 -13.73 -9.87 -1.54
C GLU A 84 -12.41 -9.66 -2.24
N LYS A 85 -11.57 -8.78 -1.66
CA LYS A 85 -10.21 -8.53 -2.10
C LYS A 85 -9.27 -8.74 -0.92
N ARG A 86 -8.24 -9.54 -1.15
CA ARG A 86 -7.17 -9.78 -0.20
C ARG A 86 -5.85 -9.94 -0.94
N GLY A 87 -4.77 -9.50 -0.34
CA GLY A 87 -3.43 -9.74 -0.84
C GLY A 87 -2.41 -8.79 -0.22
N TYR A 88 -1.22 -9.31 -0.06
CA TYR A 88 -0.03 -8.60 0.40
C TYR A 88 1.21 -9.35 -0.07
N TYR A 89 2.36 -8.72 0.02
CA TYR A 89 3.65 -9.31 -0.29
C TYR A 89 4.37 -9.71 1.00
N THR A 90 4.95 -10.90 1.01
CA THR A 90 5.86 -11.33 2.07
C THR A 90 7.22 -10.64 1.94
N PRO A 91 8.06 -10.62 3.00
CA PRO A 91 9.41 -10.10 2.92
C PRO A 91 10.25 -10.76 1.81
N GLU A 92 10.06 -12.06 1.60
CA GLU A 92 10.75 -12.84 0.56
C GLU A 92 10.32 -12.38 -0.84
N GLU A 93 9.03 -12.14 -1.06
CA GLU A 93 8.50 -11.62 -2.33
C GLU A 93 8.98 -10.19 -2.62
N ILE A 94 9.05 -9.32 -1.59
CA ILE A 94 9.62 -7.98 -1.75
C ILE A 94 11.10 -8.05 -2.12
N LYS A 95 11.89 -8.89 -1.44
CA LYS A 95 13.32 -9.09 -1.78
C LYS A 95 13.49 -9.61 -3.21
N GLU A 96 12.64 -10.52 -3.66
CA GLU A 96 12.66 -11.00 -5.04
C GLU A 96 12.34 -9.87 -6.03
N ILE A 97 11.31 -9.04 -5.77
CA ILE A 97 10.96 -7.87 -6.59
C ILE A 97 12.11 -6.87 -6.65
N VAL A 98 12.72 -6.54 -5.50
CA VAL A 98 13.86 -5.60 -5.42
C VAL A 98 15.06 -6.13 -6.21
N LYS A 99 15.39 -7.41 -6.04
CA LYS A 99 16.47 -8.04 -6.81
C LYS A 99 16.17 -8.04 -8.31
N TYR A 100 14.96 -8.41 -8.71
CA TYR A 100 14.54 -8.44 -10.10
C TYR A 100 14.60 -7.06 -10.76
N ALA A 101 14.22 -6.01 -10.03
CA ALA A 101 14.33 -4.62 -10.44
C ALA A 101 15.83 -4.20 -10.58
N SER A 102 16.64 -4.55 -9.58
CA SER A 102 18.08 -4.24 -9.56
C SER A 102 18.82 -4.85 -10.76
N ASP A 103 18.51 -6.10 -11.12
CA ASP A 103 19.07 -6.78 -12.30
C ASP A 103 18.72 -6.07 -13.62
N ARG A 104 17.73 -5.15 -13.60
CA ARG A 104 17.28 -4.28 -14.71
C ARG A 104 17.67 -2.82 -14.55
N PHE A 105 18.54 -2.52 -13.59
CA PHE A 105 18.95 -1.14 -13.26
C PHE A 105 17.78 -0.24 -12.85
N ILE A 106 16.75 -0.81 -12.23
CA ILE A 106 15.58 -0.10 -11.69
C ILE A 106 15.71 -0.06 -10.17
N THR A 107 15.64 1.15 -9.60
CA THR A 107 15.55 1.34 -8.15
C THR A 107 14.08 1.28 -7.73
N VAL A 108 13.76 0.46 -6.74
CA VAL A 108 12.45 0.43 -6.10
C VAL A 108 12.38 1.54 -5.04
N ILE A 109 11.32 2.32 -5.07
CA ILE A 109 11.01 3.36 -4.09
C ILE A 109 9.68 2.97 -3.43
N PRO A 110 9.72 2.34 -2.24
CA PRO A 110 8.50 1.96 -1.54
C PRO A 110 7.82 3.20 -0.97
N GLU A 111 6.49 3.25 -1.07
CA GLU A 111 5.65 4.26 -0.43
C GLU A 111 4.86 3.63 0.70
N ILE A 112 5.01 4.20 1.90
CA ILE A 112 4.24 3.89 3.10
C ILE A 112 3.56 5.17 3.55
N GLU A 113 2.24 5.19 3.51
CA GLU A 113 1.44 6.39 3.74
C GLU A 113 1.43 6.84 5.19
N MET A 114 1.66 8.13 5.38
CA MET A 114 1.54 8.83 6.67
C MET A 114 1.49 10.35 6.46
N PRO A 115 0.73 11.13 7.25
CA PRO A 115 -0.16 10.68 8.32
C PRO A 115 -1.55 10.25 7.81
N GLY A 116 -1.93 10.63 6.61
CA GLY A 116 -3.19 10.28 5.94
C GLY A 116 -3.14 8.93 5.26
N HIS A 117 -4.20 8.62 4.51
CA HIS A 117 -4.39 7.32 3.84
C HIS A 117 -4.12 6.12 4.78
N ALA A 118 -4.60 6.26 6.02
CA ALA A 118 -4.26 5.38 7.14
C ALA A 118 -5.39 4.42 7.51
N SER A 119 -6.54 4.44 6.82
CA SER A 119 -7.73 3.69 7.25
C SER A 119 -7.47 2.19 7.40
N ALA A 120 -6.66 1.57 6.52
CA ALA A 120 -6.32 0.15 6.63
C ALA A 120 -5.45 -0.14 7.87
N ALA A 121 -4.49 0.74 8.18
CA ALA A 121 -3.67 0.61 9.38
C ALA A 121 -4.47 0.89 10.66
N LEU A 122 -5.34 1.89 10.65
CA LEU A 122 -6.22 2.21 11.80
C LEU A 122 -7.29 1.13 12.03
N ALA A 123 -7.75 0.44 10.98
CA ALA A 123 -8.60 -0.73 11.12
C ALA A 123 -7.86 -1.88 11.82
N SER A 124 -6.55 -1.99 11.62
CA SER A 124 -5.68 -3.00 12.22
C SER A 124 -5.26 -2.64 13.65
N TYR A 125 -4.97 -1.37 13.90
CA TYR A 125 -4.46 -0.80 15.16
C TYR A 125 -5.16 0.52 15.48
N PRO A 126 -6.42 0.48 16.00
CA PRO A 126 -7.23 1.68 16.24
C PRO A 126 -6.61 2.67 17.23
N GLU A 127 -5.74 2.19 18.13
CA GLU A 127 -5.01 3.00 19.11
C GLU A 127 -4.06 4.04 18.49
N LEU A 128 -3.69 3.85 17.23
CA LEU A 128 -2.85 4.80 16.47
C LEU A 128 -3.60 6.07 16.07
N SER A 129 -4.92 6.12 16.26
CA SER A 129 -5.74 7.31 15.98
C SER A 129 -5.92 8.22 17.20
N CYS A 130 -6.32 9.48 16.94
CA CYS A 130 -6.77 10.41 17.98
C CYS A 130 -8.23 10.17 18.43
N GLY A 131 -9.00 9.38 17.68
CA GLY A 131 -10.41 9.15 17.93
C GLY A 131 -10.62 8.00 18.92
N LEU A 132 -10.86 8.32 20.19
CA LEU A 132 -11.16 7.32 21.20
C LEU A 132 -12.50 6.61 20.89
N GLY A 133 -12.50 5.27 20.91
CA GLY A 133 -13.70 4.44 20.76
C GLY A 133 -14.29 4.39 19.34
N LYS A 134 -13.63 4.94 18.34
CA LYS A 134 -14.04 4.78 16.93
C LYS A 134 -13.65 3.40 16.40
N THR A 135 -14.55 2.79 15.63
CA THR A 135 -14.24 1.61 14.83
C THR A 135 -13.81 2.06 13.45
N TYR A 136 -12.63 1.62 13.03
CA TYR A 136 -12.11 1.89 11.71
C TYR A 136 -12.30 0.66 10.82
N VAL A 137 -12.45 0.88 9.52
CA VAL A 137 -12.62 -0.19 8.53
C VAL A 137 -11.70 0.06 7.34
N VAL A 138 -11.23 -1.01 6.73
CA VAL A 138 -10.55 -0.92 5.43
C VAL A 138 -11.57 -0.42 4.40
N ARG A 139 -11.23 0.65 3.69
CA ARG A 139 -12.16 1.30 2.76
C ARG A 139 -12.41 0.46 1.52
N ASP A 140 -13.65 0.44 1.08
CA ASP A 140 -14.09 -0.29 -0.13
C ASP A 140 -14.47 0.66 -1.28
N TYR A 141 -14.19 1.96 -1.11
CA TYR A 141 -14.40 3.01 -2.11
C TYR A 141 -13.27 4.04 -2.06
N PHE A 142 -13.17 4.84 -3.12
CA PHE A 142 -12.26 5.97 -3.21
C PHE A 142 -12.92 7.24 -2.68
N ASP A 143 -12.22 7.92 -1.79
CA ASP A 143 -12.58 9.25 -1.26
C ASP A 143 -11.37 9.87 -0.56
N VAL A 144 -11.51 11.10 -0.06
CA VAL A 144 -10.59 11.72 0.89
C VAL A 144 -11.16 11.50 2.29
N PHE A 145 -10.39 10.82 3.15
CA PHE A 145 -10.82 10.47 4.50
C PHE A 145 -10.07 11.33 5.53
N ASP A 146 -10.80 11.73 6.58
CA ASP A 146 -10.26 12.54 7.68
C ASP A 146 -9.49 11.72 8.72
N GLU A 147 -9.51 10.39 8.59
CA GLU A 147 -8.81 9.50 9.51
C GLU A 147 -7.30 9.50 9.23
N VAL A 148 -6.56 10.03 10.20
CA VAL A 148 -5.10 10.12 10.14
C VAL A 148 -4.46 9.55 11.40
N TYR A 149 -3.20 9.20 11.33
CA TYR A 149 -2.42 8.84 12.51
C TYR A 149 -2.38 10.01 13.52
N CYS A 150 -2.55 9.69 14.80
CA CYS A 150 -2.42 10.66 15.87
C CYS A 150 -0.94 10.86 16.22
N PRO A 151 -0.44 12.10 16.34
CA PRO A 151 0.97 12.37 16.65
C PRO A 151 1.28 12.11 18.13
N LYS A 152 1.22 10.85 18.55
CA LYS A 152 1.57 10.36 19.88
C LYS A 152 2.87 9.55 19.82
N GLU A 153 3.57 9.42 20.94
CA GLU A 153 4.85 8.71 21.01
C GLU A 153 4.76 7.28 20.45
N HIS A 154 3.75 6.51 20.87
CA HIS A 154 3.56 5.14 20.39
C HIS A 154 3.26 5.06 18.89
N THR A 155 2.71 6.11 18.28
CA THR A 155 2.50 6.18 16.82
C THR A 155 3.83 6.39 16.10
N PHE A 156 4.70 7.25 16.63
CA PHE A 156 6.05 7.41 16.09
C PHE A 156 6.87 6.13 16.24
N GLU A 157 6.77 5.44 17.38
CA GLU A 157 7.40 4.13 17.57
C GLU A 157 6.88 3.10 16.53
N PHE A 158 5.57 3.06 16.32
CA PHE A 158 4.97 2.20 15.30
C PHE A 158 5.54 2.48 13.91
N LEU A 159 5.54 3.75 13.48
CA LEU A 159 6.06 4.16 12.18
C LEU A 159 7.56 3.88 12.03
N GLN A 160 8.37 4.12 13.06
CA GLN A 160 9.79 3.77 13.05
C GLN A 160 10.02 2.27 12.87
N ASN A 161 9.26 1.43 13.57
CA ASN A 161 9.37 -0.01 13.44
C ASN A 161 8.97 -0.48 12.04
N VAL A 162 7.88 0.05 11.48
CA VAL A 162 7.45 -0.25 10.10
C VAL A 162 8.54 0.13 9.11
N LEU A 163 9.05 1.37 9.18
CA LEU A 163 10.09 1.83 8.26
C LEU A 163 11.38 1.04 8.42
N THR A 164 11.74 0.63 9.64
CA THR A 164 12.92 -0.22 9.88
C THR A 164 12.80 -1.54 9.13
N GLU A 165 11.68 -2.26 9.28
CA GLU A 165 11.47 -3.53 8.56
C GLU A 165 11.44 -3.33 7.03
N VAL A 166 10.82 -2.26 6.55
CA VAL A 166 10.80 -1.95 5.11
C VAL A 166 12.20 -1.66 4.55
N MET A 167 13.06 -0.98 5.33
CA MET A 167 14.42 -0.64 4.91
C MET A 167 15.40 -1.82 4.95
N GLU A 168 15.04 -2.91 5.60
CA GLU A 168 15.82 -4.16 5.66
C GLU A 168 15.55 -5.08 4.43
N LEU A 169 14.58 -4.72 3.61
CA LEU A 169 14.15 -5.49 2.43
C LEU A 169 14.81 -4.97 1.15
#